data_42141015e8c308ccdfbc620466704e6b
#
_entry.id   42141015e8c308ccdfbc620466704e6b
#
_cell.length_a   1.000
_cell.length_b   1.000
_cell.length_c   1.000
_cell.angle_alpha   90.00
_cell.angle_beta   90.00
_cell.angle_gamma   90.00
#
_symmetry.space_group_name_H-M   'P 1'
#
loop_
_entity.id
_entity.type
_entity.pdbx_description
1 polymer ?
#
loop_
_entity_poly.entity_id
_entity_poly.type
_entity_poly.pdbx_seq_one_letter_code
_entity_poly.pdbx_strand_id
1 'polypeptide(L)'
;MGNIGYLLKRIKGMNYKQMFDTIDFVHTKNNKSKISIFFDIIHCGLKYQAGYMDYKIFEMYNLNEEQRKTIITRGINNKIVKKYNNPEYTKYFSNKIEFNKKFNKYLLRNWMELTGDEENYQHFVAFCDKHKNILVKPLSECCGKGVEIIDTTKESKKDLYNQLIESKRTLAEEIAVECQEIAKLHPSSVNTIRIVTLNQQIVVALLRIGNNNNVVDNFNKDGLAAPINIETGIIDYLAIDKKGNLYEKHPLTNEQILWFKIPKWPRIKRFVTQAAKEVPEVGYVGWDVCLGEKDPFLIEGNEFPGHDLYQLPPHRTNGIGLLPRFEKVMNEGKDDKEWK
;
A
#
# COMPACT_ATOMS: atom_id res chain seq x y z
N MET A 1 -10.57 17.22 -22.27
CA MET A 1 -10.63 16.17 -23.32
C MET A 1 -11.57 15.09 -22.82
N GLY A 2 -12.65 14.83 -23.59
CA GLY A 2 -13.74 13.99 -23.13
C GLY A 2 -13.34 12.54 -22.89
N ASN A 3 -14.20 11.81 -22.20
CA ASN A 3 -14.08 10.38 -21.84
C ASN A 3 -13.67 9.47 -23.03
N ILE A 4 -13.95 9.87 -24.26
CA ILE A 4 -13.67 9.10 -25.50
C ILE A 4 -12.15 9.04 -25.80
N GLY A 5 -11.41 10.14 -25.67
CA GLY A 5 -9.96 10.14 -25.93
C GLY A 5 -9.17 9.31 -24.91
N TYR A 6 -9.60 9.32 -23.66
CA TYR A 6 -9.07 8.45 -22.61
C TYR A 6 -9.34 6.97 -22.91
N LEU A 7 -10.54 6.64 -23.39
CA LEU A 7 -10.93 5.28 -23.78
C LEU A 7 -10.11 4.76 -24.96
N LEU A 8 -9.94 5.56 -26.01
CA LEU A 8 -9.14 5.17 -27.18
C LEU A 8 -7.68 4.88 -26.81
N LYS A 9 -7.10 5.69 -25.89
CA LYS A 9 -5.74 5.44 -25.37
C LYS A 9 -5.68 4.16 -24.55
N ARG A 10 -6.71 3.83 -23.76
CA ARG A 10 -6.78 2.57 -23.01
C ARG A 10 -6.97 1.36 -23.89
N ILE A 11 -7.79 1.46 -24.94
CA ILE A 11 -8.02 0.35 -25.90
C ILE A 11 -6.71 -0.03 -26.60
N LYS A 12 -5.87 0.95 -27.01
CA LYS A 12 -4.56 0.70 -27.62
C LYS A 12 -3.56 -0.01 -26.69
N GLY A 13 -3.65 0.21 -25.38
CA GLY A 13 -2.76 -0.41 -24.37
C GLY A 13 -3.36 -1.61 -23.65
N MET A 14 -4.50 -2.13 -24.10
CA MET A 14 -5.25 -3.17 -23.40
C MET A 14 -4.66 -4.55 -23.69
N ASN A 15 -4.48 -5.34 -22.63
CA ASN A 15 -4.15 -6.77 -22.79
C ASN A 15 -5.44 -7.55 -23.07
N TYR A 16 -5.70 -7.77 -24.35
CA TYR A 16 -6.91 -8.47 -24.82
C TYR A 16 -7.02 -9.89 -24.28
N LYS A 17 -5.91 -10.62 -24.17
CA LYS A 17 -5.89 -11.96 -23.58
C LYS A 17 -6.45 -11.94 -22.16
N GLN A 18 -5.90 -11.05 -21.34
CA GLN A 18 -6.32 -10.92 -19.93
C GLN A 18 -7.78 -10.44 -19.80
N MET A 19 -8.28 -9.66 -20.76
CA MET A 19 -9.71 -9.29 -20.81
C MET A 19 -10.58 -10.49 -21.11
N PHE A 20 -10.22 -11.33 -22.09
CA PHE A 20 -10.97 -12.56 -22.41
C PHE A 20 -10.90 -13.57 -21.25
N ASP A 21 -9.73 -13.74 -20.61
CA ASP A 21 -9.59 -14.56 -19.39
C ASP A 21 -10.51 -14.06 -18.26
N THR A 22 -10.71 -12.75 -18.17
CA THR A 22 -11.67 -12.15 -17.21
C THR A 22 -13.10 -12.48 -17.56
N ILE A 23 -13.49 -12.42 -18.85
CA ILE A 23 -14.82 -12.77 -19.32
C ILE A 23 -15.11 -14.24 -19.01
N ASP A 24 -14.17 -15.13 -19.29
CA ASP A 24 -14.30 -16.55 -19.03
C ASP A 24 -14.43 -16.86 -17.54
N PHE A 25 -13.62 -16.20 -16.70
CA PHE A 25 -13.73 -16.31 -15.25
C PHE A 25 -15.10 -15.89 -14.75
N VAL A 26 -15.61 -14.72 -15.19
CA VAL A 26 -16.91 -14.21 -14.74
C VAL A 26 -18.05 -15.08 -15.27
N HIS A 27 -17.97 -15.57 -16.51
CA HIS A 27 -18.94 -16.51 -17.09
C HIS A 27 -19.08 -17.78 -16.23
N THR A 28 -17.95 -18.35 -15.82
CA THR A 28 -17.93 -19.54 -14.96
C THR A 28 -18.53 -19.28 -13.57
N LYS A 29 -18.37 -18.06 -13.05
CA LYS A 29 -18.83 -17.67 -11.70
C LYS A 29 -20.33 -17.38 -11.63
N ASN A 30 -20.95 -16.78 -12.66
CA ASN A 30 -22.31 -16.25 -12.57
C ASN A 30 -23.25 -16.69 -13.71
N ASN A 31 -22.84 -17.60 -14.59
CA ASN A 31 -23.61 -18.13 -15.71
C ASN A 31 -24.17 -17.09 -16.72
N LYS A 32 -23.73 -15.82 -16.67
CA LYS A 32 -24.08 -14.82 -17.69
C LYS A 32 -23.36 -15.13 -19.01
N SER A 33 -23.99 -14.84 -20.15
CA SER A 33 -23.35 -15.05 -21.45
C SER A 33 -22.09 -14.21 -21.61
N LYS A 34 -21.05 -14.72 -22.25
CA LYS A 34 -19.79 -14.01 -22.51
C LYS A 34 -20.00 -12.69 -23.24
N ILE A 35 -20.96 -12.64 -24.15
CA ILE A 35 -21.34 -11.43 -24.90
C ILE A 35 -21.91 -10.38 -23.94
N SER A 36 -22.83 -10.77 -23.04
CA SER A 36 -23.39 -9.85 -22.04
C SER A 36 -22.31 -9.31 -21.11
N ILE A 37 -21.37 -10.16 -20.65
CA ILE A 37 -20.23 -9.75 -19.81
C ILE A 37 -19.34 -8.77 -20.55
N PHE A 38 -19.03 -9.02 -21.83
CA PHE A 38 -18.22 -8.12 -22.64
C PHE A 38 -18.83 -6.71 -22.73
N PHE A 39 -20.14 -6.61 -23.03
CA PHE A 39 -20.81 -5.31 -23.10
C PHE A 39 -20.93 -4.64 -21.71
N ASP A 40 -21.11 -5.40 -20.63
CA ASP A 40 -21.14 -4.85 -19.27
C ASP A 40 -19.76 -4.32 -18.83
N ILE A 41 -18.67 -4.97 -19.22
CA ILE A 41 -17.29 -4.43 -19.02
C ILE A 41 -17.11 -3.11 -19.76
N ILE A 42 -17.58 -3.02 -21.01
CA ILE A 42 -17.52 -1.76 -21.78
C ILE A 42 -18.36 -0.68 -21.11
N HIS A 43 -19.57 -1.00 -20.69
CA HIS A 43 -20.45 -0.09 -19.96
C HIS A 43 -19.78 0.41 -18.66
N CYS A 44 -19.19 -0.49 -17.88
CA CYS A 44 -18.44 -0.11 -16.68
C CYS A 44 -17.22 0.76 -16.99
N GLY A 45 -16.54 0.50 -18.09
CA GLY A 45 -15.44 1.31 -18.57
C GLY A 45 -15.85 2.74 -18.91
N LEU A 46 -16.97 2.90 -19.62
CA LEU A 46 -17.53 4.18 -20.05
C LEU A 46 -18.10 4.99 -18.87
N LYS A 47 -18.92 4.34 -18.06
CA LYS A 47 -19.73 5.02 -17.03
C LYS A 47 -18.95 5.20 -15.73
N TYR A 48 -18.19 4.19 -15.29
CA TYR A 48 -17.51 4.18 -13.99
C TYR A 48 -15.98 4.20 -14.12
N GLN A 49 -15.43 4.32 -15.33
CA GLN A 49 -13.99 4.30 -15.61
C GLN A 49 -13.28 3.05 -15.08
N ALA A 50 -14.02 1.95 -14.99
CA ALA A 50 -13.52 0.66 -14.53
C ALA A 50 -12.79 -0.07 -15.66
N GLY A 51 -11.63 -0.67 -15.36
CA GLY A 51 -11.00 -1.65 -16.24
C GLY A 51 -11.63 -3.02 -16.06
N TYR A 52 -11.31 -3.97 -16.97
CA TYR A 52 -11.74 -5.36 -16.82
C TYR A 52 -11.21 -6.00 -15.51
N MET A 53 -10.05 -5.53 -15.01
CA MET A 53 -9.52 -5.97 -13.71
C MET A 53 -10.36 -5.43 -12.55
N ASP A 54 -10.76 -4.12 -12.59
CA ASP A 54 -11.69 -3.57 -11.58
C ASP A 54 -13.01 -4.34 -11.59
N TYR A 55 -13.54 -4.62 -12.80
CA TYR A 55 -14.77 -5.37 -12.99
C TYR A 55 -14.72 -6.75 -12.33
N LYS A 56 -13.56 -7.45 -12.48
CA LYS A 56 -13.30 -8.76 -11.87
C LYS A 56 -13.12 -8.66 -10.35
N ILE A 57 -12.18 -7.81 -9.90
CA ILE A 57 -11.75 -7.74 -8.49
C ILE A 57 -12.89 -7.25 -7.61
N PHE A 58 -13.64 -6.25 -8.07
CA PHE A 58 -14.78 -5.72 -7.32
C PHE A 58 -16.09 -6.46 -7.57
N GLU A 59 -16.06 -7.54 -8.33
CA GLU A 59 -17.26 -8.28 -8.71
C GLU A 59 -18.38 -7.37 -9.19
N MET A 60 -18.05 -6.38 -10.05
CA MET A 60 -19.01 -5.38 -10.51
C MET A 60 -20.20 -6.02 -11.25
N TYR A 61 -20.04 -7.23 -11.75
CA TYR A 61 -21.12 -8.05 -12.35
C TYR A 61 -22.23 -8.45 -11.36
N ASN A 62 -21.95 -8.40 -10.05
CA ASN A 62 -22.92 -8.67 -8.97
C ASN A 62 -23.53 -7.39 -8.39
N LEU A 63 -23.05 -6.20 -8.80
CA LEU A 63 -23.48 -4.92 -8.27
C LEU A 63 -24.55 -4.27 -9.14
N ASN A 64 -25.52 -3.61 -8.51
CA ASN A 64 -26.44 -2.70 -9.18
C ASN A 64 -25.76 -1.35 -9.49
N GLU A 65 -26.46 -0.47 -10.24
CA GLU A 65 -25.90 0.82 -10.67
C GLU A 65 -25.52 1.73 -9.49
N GLU A 66 -26.33 1.78 -8.43
CA GLU A 66 -26.06 2.62 -7.27
C GLU A 66 -24.80 2.15 -6.52
N GLN A 67 -24.62 0.84 -6.37
CA GLN A 67 -23.41 0.26 -5.77
C GLN A 67 -22.17 0.51 -6.64
N ARG A 68 -22.28 0.32 -7.97
CA ARG A 68 -21.16 0.54 -8.92
C ARG A 68 -20.65 1.99 -8.88
N LYS A 69 -21.50 2.98 -8.67
CA LYS A 69 -21.13 4.39 -8.55
C LYS A 69 -20.23 4.67 -7.35
N THR A 70 -20.28 3.83 -6.32
CA THR A 70 -19.53 4.01 -5.07
C THR A 70 -18.13 3.41 -5.08
N ILE A 71 -17.77 2.67 -6.14
CA ILE A 71 -16.47 2.00 -6.26
C ILE A 71 -15.41 2.98 -6.76
N ILE A 72 -14.28 3.05 -6.06
CA ILE A 72 -13.08 3.73 -6.56
C ILE A 72 -12.42 2.78 -7.58
N THR A 73 -12.67 3.03 -8.84
CA THR A 73 -12.04 2.30 -9.95
C THR A 73 -10.64 2.86 -10.26
N ARG A 74 -9.86 2.15 -11.06
CA ARG A 74 -8.53 2.61 -11.50
C ARG A 74 -8.59 4.00 -12.15
N GLY A 75 -9.62 4.27 -12.95
CA GLY A 75 -9.78 5.57 -13.59
C GLY A 75 -10.08 6.69 -12.60
N ILE A 76 -10.92 6.41 -11.59
CA ILE A 76 -11.22 7.36 -10.50
C ILE A 76 -9.96 7.58 -9.65
N ASN A 77 -9.24 6.51 -9.27
CA ASN A 77 -8.00 6.61 -8.52
C ASN A 77 -6.97 7.50 -9.23
N ASN A 78 -6.78 7.30 -10.54
CA ASN A 78 -5.87 8.13 -11.35
C ASN A 78 -6.26 9.62 -11.33
N LYS A 79 -7.56 9.93 -11.32
CA LYS A 79 -8.05 11.32 -11.21
C LYS A 79 -7.77 11.91 -9.84
N ILE A 80 -7.94 11.13 -8.76
CA ILE A 80 -7.62 11.57 -7.40
C ILE A 80 -6.13 11.87 -7.30
N VAL A 81 -5.27 10.96 -7.75
CA VAL A 81 -3.81 11.19 -7.78
C VAL A 81 -3.48 12.47 -8.56
N LYS A 82 -4.00 12.62 -9.77
CA LYS A 82 -3.74 13.81 -10.59
C LYS A 82 -4.21 15.11 -9.93
N LYS A 83 -5.33 15.07 -9.20
CA LYS A 83 -5.89 16.26 -8.54
C LYS A 83 -5.12 16.64 -7.26
N TYR A 84 -4.65 15.67 -6.50
CA TYR A 84 -4.13 15.91 -5.16
C TYR A 84 -2.61 15.78 -5.02
N ASN A 85 -1.92 15.24 -6.04
CA ASN A 85 -0.47 15.03 -5.98
C ASN A 85 0.24 15.85 -7.05
N ASN A 86 1.01 16.86 -6.62
CA ASN A 86 1.87 17.62 -7.50
C ASN A 86 3.09 16.77 -7.91
N PRO A 87 3.31 16.53 -9.23
CA PRO A 87 4.40 15.68 -9.72
C PRO A 87 5.80 16.13 -9.28
N GLU A 88 6.02 17.42 -9.07
CA GLU A 88 7.32 17.96 -8.66
C GLU A 88 7.74 17.51 -7.24
N TYR A 89 6.75 17.19 -6.39
CA TYR A 89 6.95 16.79 -5.01
C TYR A 89 6.88 15.27 -4.79
N THR A 90 6.47 14.49 -5.79
CA THR A 90 6.36 13.03 -5.67
C THR A 90 7.71 12.34 -5.42
N LYS A 91 8.83 13.00 -5.74
CA LYS A 91 10.18 12.51 -5.44
C LYS A 91 10.40 12.16 -3.97
N TYR A 92 9.74 12.88 -3.05
CA TYR A 92 9.80 12.61 -1.61
C TYR A 92 9.13 11.30 -1.19
N PHE A 93 8.45 10.62 -2.11
CA PHE A 93 7.79 9.34 -1.90
C PHE A 93 8.34 8.23 -2.81
N SER A 94 8.65 8.56 -4.06
CA SER A 94 9.17 7.61 -5.04
C SER A 94 10.66 7.27 -4.83
N ASN A 95 11.45 8.17 -4.21
CA ASN A 95 12.84 7.95 -3.87
C ASN A 95 12.99 7.71 -2.36
N LYS A 96 13.46 6.52 -1.96
CA LYS A 96 13.59 6.11 -0.56
C LYS A 96 14.55 6.98 0.25
N ILE A 97 15.64 7.48 -0.37
CA ILE A 97 16.60 8.38 0.29
C ILE A 97 15.95 9.74 0.56
N GLU A 98 15.30 10.32 -0.46
CA GLU A 98 14.57 11.58 -0.31
C GLU A 98 13.44 11.46 0.72
N PHE A 99 12.75 10.31 0.75
CA PHE A 99 11.75 10.00 1.77
C PHE A 99 12.38 10.01 3.17
N ASN A 100 13.47 9.25 3.36
CA ASN A 100 14.12 9.15 4.65
C ASN A 100 14.68 10.51 5.12
N LYS A 101 15.26 11.31 4.22
CA LYS A 101 15.70 12.68 4.53
C LYS A 101 14.53 13.57 4.96
N LYS A 102 13.44 13.57 4.20
CA LYS A 102 12.26 14.43 4.44
C LYS A 102 11.49 14.05 5.70
N PHE A 103 11.33 12.74 5.93
CA PHE A 103 10.56 12.21 7.05
C PHE A 103 11.41 11.67 8.20
N ASN A 104 12.68 12.05 8.30
CA ASN A 104 13.64 11.49 9.27
C ASN A 104 13.13 11.46 10.71
N LYS A 105 12.45 12.50 11.17
CA LYS A 105 11.86 12.57 12.52
C LYS A 105 10.69 11.59 12.77
N TYR A 106 10.17 10.97 11.71
CA TYR A 106 9.08 9.98 11.77
C TYR A 106 9.56 8.55 11.60
N LEU A 107 10.85 8.30 11.35
CA LEU A 107 11.36 6.95 11.07
C LEU A 107 11.68 6.17 12.34
N LEU A 108 12.14 6.83 13.41
CA LEU A 108 12.55 6.25 14.70
C LEU A 108 13.54 5.07 14.56
N ARG A 109 14.26 4.98 13.45
CA ARG A 109 15.32 4.00 13.19
C ARG A 109 16.48 4.67 12.48
N ASN A 110 17.69 4.13 12.70
CA ASN A 110 18.87 4.61 12.01
C ASN A 110 18.87 4.13 10.55
N TRP A 111 19.41 4.95 9.68
CA TRP A 111 19.56 4.63 8.27
C TRP A 111 20.75 5.38 7.67
N MET A 112 21.27 4.88 6.56
CA MET A 112 22.31 5.56 5.79
C MET A 112 22.21 5.24 4.29
N GLU A 113 22.61 6.20 3.48
CA GLU A 113 22.86 6.03 2.05
C GLU A 113 24.27 5.51 1.85
N LEU A 114 24.47 4.56 0.93
CA LEU A 114 25.77 4.05 0.53
C LEU A 114 26.18 4.74 -0.78
N THR A 115 27.23 5.56 -0.73
CA THR A 115 27.65 6.41 -1.86
C THR A 115 28.88 5.88 -2.59
N GLY A 116 29.63 4.94 -1.99
CA GLY A 116 30.77 4.29 -2.59
C GLY A 116 32.12 4.94 -2.29
N ASP A 117 32.16 6.10 -1.63
CA ASP A 117 33.40 6.77 -1.23
C ASP A 117 33.95 6.27 0.13
N GLU A 118 35.19 6.59 0.42
CA GLU A 118 35.89 6.10 1.63
C GLU A 118 35.32 6.67 2.93
N GLU A 119 34.87 7.92 2.95
CA GLU A 119 34.27 8.54 4.13
C GLU A 119 32.95 7.82 4.47
N ASN A 120 32.13 7.55 3.47
CA ASN A 120 30.88 6.81 3.62
C ASN A 120 31.14 5.36 4.05
N TYR A 121 32.22 4.73 3.58
CA TYR A 121 32.62 3.41 4.06
C TYR A 121 32.91 3.42 5.57
N GLN A 122 33.64 4.43 6.10
CA GLN A 122 33.92 4.53 7.55
C GLN A 122 32.60 4.69 8.34
N HIS A 123 31.63 5.45 7.82
CA HIS A 123 30.29 5.56 8.43
C HIS A 123 29.56 4.21 8.39
N PHE A 124 29.67 3.44 7.28
CA PHE A 124 29.09 2.11 7.18
C PHE A 124 29.70 1.14 8.20
N VAL A 125 31.02 1.18 8.42
CA VAL A 125 31.66 0.38 9.48
C VAL A 125 31.05 0.69 10.83
N ALA A 126 30.95 1.98 11.18
CA ALA A 126 30.35 2.42 12.45
C ALA A 126 28.87 2.04 12.58
N PHE A 127 28.13 2.03 11.46
CA PHE A 127 26.74 1.57 11.42
C PHE A 127 26.62 0.06 11.69
N CYS A 128 27.47 -0.75 11.03
CA CYS A 128 27.52 -2.20 11.25
C CYS A 128 27.97 -2.58 12.67
N ASP A 129 28.84 -1.79 13.31
CA ASP A 129 29.25 -2.04 14.69
C ASP A 129 28.11 -1.87 15.69
N LYS A 130 27.15 -1.01 15.38
CA LYS A 130 25.93 -0.81 16.19
C LYS A 130 24.83 -1.80 15.88
N HIS A 131 24.78 -2.31 14.66
CA HIS A 131 23.66 -3.13 14.14
C HIS A 131 24.19 -4.42 13.52
N LYS A 132 24.16 -5.52 14.31
CA LYS A 132 24.59 -6.85 13.83
C LYS A 132 23.82 -7.29 12.59
N ASN A 133 22.52 -6.99 12.51
CA ASN A 133 21.69 -7.26 11.35
C ASN A 133 21.17 -5.92 10.80
N ILE A 134 21.33 -5.71 9.50
CA ILE A 134 20.83 -4.54 8.80
C ILE A 134 19.88 -4.93 7.69
N LEU A 135 18.92 -4.06 7.39
CA LEU A 135 18.03 -4.19 6.24
C LEU A 135 18.60 -3.38 5.09
N VAL A 136 18.78 -4.01 3.92
CA VAL A 136 19.24 -3.32 2.71
C VAL A 136 18.18 -3.32 1.63
N LYS A 137 18.09 -2.20 0.89
CA LYS A 137 17.06 -1.98 -0.13
C LYS A 137 17.67 -1.35 -1.38
N PRO A 138 17.23 -1.77 -2.58
CA PRO A 138 17.48 -1.00 -3.80
C PRO A 138 16.57 0.25 -3.83
N LEU A 139 17.04 1.33 -4.44
CA LEU A 139 16.27 2.58 -4.51
C LEU A 139 15.04 2.50 -5.43
N SER A 140 15.15 1.75 -6.52
CA SER A 140 14.17 1.74 -7.63
C SER A 140 13.16 0.60 -7.58
N GLU A 141 13.26 -0.33 -6.62
CA GLU A 141 12.37 -1.48 -6.53
C GLU A 141 11.18 -1.20 -5.62
N CYS A 142 10.00 -1.71 -6.00
CA CYS A 142 8.77 -1.64 -5.20
C CYS A 142 8.33 -3.03 -4.70
N CYS A 143 7.33 -3.06 -3.85
CA CYS A 143 6.66 -4.29 -3.41
C CYS A 143 7.59 -5.29 -2.67
N GLY A 144 8.60 -4.80 -1.96
CA GLY A 144 9.54 -5.64 -1.20
C GLY A 144 10.50 -6.46 -2.06
N LYS A 145 10.67 -6.14 -3.35
CA LYS A 145 11.71 -6.76 -4.18
C LYS A 145 13.08 -6.24 -3.77
N GLY A 146 14.07 -7.14 -3.72
CA GLY A 146 15.45 -6.80 -3.37
C GLY A 146 15.68 -6.36 -1.93
N VAL A 147 14.67 -6.40 -1.07
CA VAL A 147 14.82 -6.19 0.38
C VAL A 147 15.44 -7.44 1.00
N GLU A 148 16.53 -7.27 1.73
CA GLU A 148 17.28 -8.35 2.35
C GLU A 148 17.76 -7.95 3.74
N ILE A 149 17.75 -8.91 4.67
CA ILE A 149 18.37 -8.77 5.99
C ILE A 149 19.75 -9.42 5.93
N ILE A 150 20.78 -8.66 6.25
CA ILE A 150 22.18 -9.08 6.21
C ILE A 150 22.76 -9.11 7.62
N ASP A 151 23.39 -10.24 7.99
CA ASP A 151 24.21 -10.35 9.18
C ASP A 151 25.62 -9.79 8.86
N THR A 152 25.92 -8.63 9.40
CA THR A 152 27.15 -7.87 9.14
C THR A 152 28.42 -8.54 9.69
N THR A 153 28.30 -9.65 10.41
CA THR A 153 29.42 -10.40 10.98
C THR A 153 29.89 -11.57 10.12
N LYS A 154 29.17 -11.90 9.03
CA LYS A 154 29.45 -13.09 8.22
C LYS A 154 30.60 -12.91 7.21
N GLU A 155 30.93 -11.67 6.86
CA GLU A 155 31.98 -11.32 5.90
C GLU A 155 32.69 -10.03 6.31
N SER A 156 33.77 -9.68 5.62
CA SER A 156 34.45 -8.42 5.89
C SER A 156 33.53 -7.25 5.53
N LYS A 157 33.51 -6.21 6.35
CA LYS A 157 32.69 -5.02 6.11
C LYS A 157 33.03 -4.33 4.79
N LYS A 158 34.29 -4.46 4.33
CA LYS A 158 34.73 -3.89 3.04
C LYS A 158 34.14 -4.66 1.86
N ASP A 159 34.15 -5.99 1.92
CA ASP A 159 33.57 -6.83 0.87
C ASP A 159 32.05 -6.65 0.82
N LEU A 160 31.40 -6.65 1.97
CA LEU A 160 29.96 -6.38 2.08
C LEU A 160 29.61 -5.01 1.48
N TYR A 161 30.35 -3.95 1.84
CA TYR A 161 30.11 -2.61 1.33
C TYR A 161 30.23 -2.56 -0.20
N ASN A 162 31.29 -3.14 -0.75
CA ASN A 162 31.52 -3.19 -2.21
C ASN A 162 30.39 -3.96 -2.92
N GLN A 163 29.97 -5.11 -2.40
CA GLN A 163 28.87 -5.92 -2.95
C GLN A 163 27.53 -5.13 -2.95
N LEU A 164 27.27 -4.36 -1.89
CA LEU A 164 26.06 -3.54 -1.80
C LEU A 164 26.05 -2.42 -2.83
N ILE A 165 27.18 -1.75 -3.04
CA ILE A 165 27.34 -0.73 -4.09
C ILE A 165 27.15 -1.35 -5.49
N GLU A 166 27.84 -2.44 -5.79
CA GLU A 166 27.75 -3.14 -7.09
C GLU A 166 26.34 -3.63 -7.39
N SER A 167 25.65 -4.16 -6.38
CA SER A 167 24.28 -4.64 -6.49
C SER A 167 23.21 -3.53 -6.46
N LYS A 168 23.63 -2.23 -6.34
CA LYS A 168 22.76 -1.05 -6.26
C LYS A 168 21.78 -1.10 -5.07
N ARG A 169 22.15 -1.76 -4.00
CA ARG A 169 21.41 -1.78 -2.71
C ARG A 169 21.93 -0.68 -1.82
N THR A 170 21.68 0.55 -2.19
CA THR A 170 22.35 1.74 -1.63
C THR A 170 21.62 2.39 -0.45
N LEU A 171 20.62 1.73 0.12
CA LEU A 171 19.99 2.13 1.37
C LEU A 171 20.15 1.03 2.42
N ALA A 172 20.88 1.32 3.49
CA ALA A 172 20.97 0.48 4.69
C ALA A 172 20.15 1.07 5.82
N GLU A 173 19.37 0.24 6.50
CA GLU A 173 18.49 0.63 7.61
C GLU A 173 18.63 -0.32 8.78
N GLU A 174 18.46 0.20 9.99
CA GLU A 174 18.19 -0.59 11.18
C GLU A 174 16.87 -1.35 10.99
N ILE A 175 16.82 -2.60 11.45
CA ILE A 175 15.60 -3.42 11.33
C ILE A 175 14.50 -2.83 12.21
N ALA A 176 13.35 -2.58 11.60
CA ALA A 176 12.17 -2.12 12.31
C ALA A 176 11.69 -3.19 13.30
N VAL A 177 11.38 -2.79 14.53
CA VAL A 177 10.84 -3.66 15.57
C VAL A 177 9.44 -3.18 15.94
N GLU A 178 8.45 -4.03 15.71
CA GLU A 178 7.08 -3.76 16.09
C GLU A 178 6.77 -4.16 17.53
N CYS A 179 5.68 -3.63 18.11
CA CYS A 179 5.23 -3.98 19.45
C CYS A 179 4.74 -5.44 19.51
N GLN A 180 4.88 -6.04 20.68
CA GLN A 180 4.56 -7.46 20.89
C GLN A 180 3.11 -7.81 20.55
N GLU A 181 2.16 -6.91 20.80
CA GLU A 181 0.74 -7.14 20.54
C GLU A 181 0.44 -7.36 19.05
N ILE A 182 1.14 -6.65 18.14
CA ILE A 182 0.97 -6.83 16.69
C ILE A 182 1.86 -7.97 16.21
N ALA A 183 3.08 -8.08 16.73
CA ALA A 183 4.03 -9.14 16.35
C ALA A 183 3.47 -10.55 16.55
N LYS A 184 2.59 -10.78 17.54
CA LYS A 184 1.94 -12.09 17.77
C LYS A 184 1.18 -12.60 16.56
N LEU A 185 0.62 -11.71 15.74
CA LEU A 185 -0.12 -12.10 14.54
C LEU A 185 0.77 -12.85 13.57
N HIS A 186 1.99 -12.35 13.31
CA HIS A 186 3.00 -13.04 12.50
C HIS A 186 4.42 -12.60 12.91
N PRO A 187 5.09 -13.33 13.80
CA PRO A 187 6.37 -12.92 14.38
C PRO A 187 7.55 -12.87 13.40
N SER A 188 7.43 -13.52 12.24
CA SER A 188 8.52 -13.65 11.26
C SER A 188 8.66 -12.43 10.33
N SER A 189 7.70 -11.49 10.36
CA SER A 189 7.74 -10.25 9.57
C SER A 189 7.22 -9.07 10.38
N VAL A 190 7.58 -7.86 9.96
CA VAL A 190 6.94 -6.66 10.47
C VAL A 190 5.56 -6.54 9.84
N ASN A 191 4.49 -6.51 10.67
CA ASN A 191 3.14 -6.31 10.22
C ASN A 191 2.84 -4.80 10.17
N THR A 192 2.47 -4.27 9.01
CA THR A 192 2.35 -2.84 8.82
C THR A 192 0.89 -2.37 8.79
N ILE A 193 0.65 -1.21 9.36
CA ILE A 193 -0.63 -0.54 9.26
C ILE A 193 -0.57 0.37 8.03
N ARG A 194 -1.25 -0.03 6.94
CA ARG A 194 -1.43 0.80 5.76
C ARG A 194 -2.53 1.80 6.03
N ILE A 195 -2.20 3.08 6.07
CA ILE A 195 -3.16 4.19 6.24
C ILE A 195 -3.13 5.05 4.99
N VAL A 196 -4.29 5.37 4.44
CA VAL A 196 -4.40 6.28 3.30
C VAL A 196 -4.95 7.61 3.79
N THR A 197 -4.24 8.68 3.44
CA THR A 197 -4.71 10.05 3.66
C THR A 197 -5.09 10.69 2.34
N LEU A 198 -6.16 11.49 2.37
CA LEU A 198 -6.55 12.39 1.32
C LEU A 198 -6.70 13.79 1.93
N ASN A 199 -5.97 14.76 1.38
CA ASN A 199 -5.95 16.11 1.91
C ASN A 199 -5.69 16.15 3.44
N GLN A 200 -4.70 15.36 3.88
CA GLN A 200 -4.26 15.19 5.29
C GLN A 200 -5.30 14.51 6.22
N GLN A 201 -6.45 14.11 5.72
CA GLN A 201 -7.45 13.36 6.46
C GLN A 201 -7.32 11.86 6.17
N ILE A 202 -7.47 11.03 7.20
CA ILE A 202 -7.45 9.57 7.03
C ILE A 202 -8.78 9.14 6.39
N VAL A 203 -8.68 8.47 5.23
CA VAL A 203 -9.86 7.99 4.51
C VAL A 203 -10.03 6.47 4.61
N VAL A 204 -8.95 5.72 4.80
CA VAL A 204 -9.00 4.26 4.96
C VAL A 204 -7.77 3.77 5.70
N ALA A 205 -7.91 2.63 6.39
CA ALA A 205 -6.81 1.92 7.01
C ALA A 205 -7.00 0.40 6.89
N LEU A 206 -5.90 -0.34 6.81
CA LEU A 206 -5.88 -1.79 6.91
C LEU A 206 -4.60 -2.27 7.60
N LEU A 207 -4.68 -3.40 8.28
CA LEU A 207 -3.52 -4.12 8.78
C LEU A 207 -3.06 -5.08 7.69
N ARG A 208 -1.79 -4.99 7.32
CA ARG A 208 -1.09 -5.96 6.49
C ARG A 208 -0.37 -6.92 7.41
N ILE A 209 -0.65 -8.20 7.26
CA ILE A 209 -0.11 -9.24 8.14
C ILE A 209 0.70 -10.18 7.25
N GLY A 210 1.93 -10.49 7.67
CA GLY A 210 2.72 -11.49 6.99
C GLY A 210 2.04 -12.86 7.00
N ASN A 211 2.48 -13.73 6.13
CA ASN A 211 2.02 -15.10 6.08
C ASN A 211 3.14 -15.96 5.50
N ASN A 212 3.13 -17.26 5.78
CA ASN A 212 4.22 -18.17 5.44
C ASN A 212 5.56 -17.75 6.12
N ASN A 213 6.69 -18.17 5.59
CA ASN A 213 8.02 -17.81 6.12
C ASN A 213 8.59 -16.54 5.50
N ASN A 214 7.75 -15.65 4.97
CA ASN A 214 8.19 -14.40 4.37
C ASN A 214 8.56 -13.37 5.46
N VAL A 215 9.64 -12.64 5.25
CA VAL A 215 10.07 -11.52 6.12
C VAL A 215 9.32 -10.22 5.84
N VAL A 216 8.42 -10.21 4.85
CA VAL A 216 7.60 -9.06 4.46
C VAL A 216 6.12 -9.40 4.48
N ASP A 217 5.30 -8.44 4.85
CA ASP A 217 3.83 -8.53 4.96
C ASP A 217 3.08 -8.26 3.65
N ASN A 218 3.78 -8.29 2.52
CA ASN A 218 3.22 -7.88 1.24
C ASN A 218 2.11 -8.84 0.77
N PHE A 219 0.93 -8.28 0.50
CA PHE A 219 -0.24 -9.01 -0.01
C PHE A 219 0.07 -9.83 -1.27
N ASN A 220 0.92 -9.31 -2.17
CA ASN A 220 1.34 -10.06 -3.38
C ASN A 220 2.28 -11.23 -3.09
N LYS A 221 2.84 -11.30 -1.89
CA LYS A 221 3.68 -12.41 -1.39
C LYS A 221 2.93 -13.25 -0.36
N ASP A 222 1.65 -13.49 -0.60
CA ASP A 222 0.73 -14.30 0.21
C ASP A 222 0.41 -13.70 1.60
N GLY A 223 0.72 -12.42 1.86
CA GLY A 223 0.29 -11.71 3.05
C GLY A 223 -1.23 -11.55 3.12
N LEU A 224 -1.74 -11.24 4.31
CA LEU A 224 -3.15 -10.98 4.57
C LEU A 224 -3.41 -9.48 4.64
N ALA A 225 -4.62 -9.08 4.27
CA ALA A 225 -5.12 -7.71 4.42
C ALA A 225 -6.39 -7.72 5.28
N ALA A 226 -6.40 -6.95 6.36
CA ALA A 226 -7.52 -6.84 7.28
C ALA A 226 -7.92 -5.37 7.45
N PRO A 227 -9.11 -4.94 6.97
CA PRO A 227 -9.56 -3.57 7.12
C PRO A 227 -9.70 -3.16 8.58
N ILE A 228 -9.28 -1.93 8.89
CA ILE A 228 -9.40 -1.32 10.20
C ILE A 228 -10.49 -0.26 10.14
N ASN A 229 -11.42 -0.32 11.06
CA ASN A 229 -12.38 0.75 11.28
C ASN A 229 -11.64 2.01 11.76
N ILE A 230 -11.66 3.07 10.96
CA ILE A 230 -10.84 4.27 11.21
C ILE A 230 -11.27 5.05 12.46
N GLU A 231 -12.52 4.87 12.93
CA GLU A 231 -13.00 5.53 14.14
C GLU A 231 -12.55 4.78 15.41
N THR A 232 -12.70 3.46 15.41
CA THR A 232 -12.49 2.63 16.60
C THR A 232 -11.10 2.00 16.69
N GLY A 233 -10.42 1.79 15.53
CA GLY A 233 -9.18 1.03 15.43
C GLY A 233 -9.38 -0.49 15.53
N ILE A 234 -10.61 -0.98 15.36
CA ILE A 234 -10.95 -2.40 15.42
C ILE A 234 -10.99 -2.97 14.00
N ILE A 235 -10.50 -4.19 13.83
CA ILE A 235 -10.67 -4.98 12.62
C ILE A 235 -12.06 -5.62 12.67
N ASP A 236 -13.01 -5.09 11.90
CA ASP A 236 -14.42 -5.50 11.91
C ASP A 236 -14.83 -6.34 10.69
N TYR A 237 -13.86 -6.75 9.86
CA TYR A 237 -14.03 -7.66 8.74
C TYR A 237 -13.00 -8.80 8.79
N LEU A 238 -13.33 -9.95 8.19
CA LEU A 238 -12.38 -11.04 8.03
C LEU A 238 -11.17 -10.59 7.22
N ALA A 239 -9.97 -11.03 7.59
CA ALA A 239 -8.79 -10.84 6.78
C ALA A 239 -8.90 -11.65 5.48
N ILE A 240 -8.26 -11.17 4.41
CA ILE A 240 -8.29 -11.82 3.09
C ILE A 240 -6.87 -11.98 2.55
N ASP A 241 -6.62 -13.09 1.86
CA ASP A 241 -5.43 -13.28 1.04
C ASP A 241 -5.70 -12.95 -0.45
N LYS A 242 -4.67 -12.97 -1.28
CA LYS A 242 -4.81 -12.67 -2.72
C LYS A 242 -5.58 -13.74 -3.52
N LYS A 243 -5.81 -14.93 -2.94
CA LYS A 243 -6.63 -16.00 -3.54
C LYS A 243 -8.11 -15.82 -3.23
N GLY A 244 -8.45 -14.90 -2.32
CA GLY A 244 -9.80 -14.64 -1.87
C GLY A 244 -10.24 -15.48 -0.66
N ASN A 245 -9.32 -16.21 -0.01
CA ASN A 245 -9.64 -16.93 1.21
C ASN A 245 -9.80 -15.95 2.37
N LEU A 246 -10.77 -16.23 3.24
CA LEU A 246 -11.13 -15.39 4.37
C LEU A 246 -10.68 -16.02 5.68
N TYR A 247 -10.15 -15.19 6.58
CA TYR A 247 -9.56 -15.63 7.84
C TYR A 247 -10.09 -14.80 9.02
N GLU A 248 -10.65 -15.48 10.00
CA GLU A 248 -10.98 -14.93 11.31
C GLU A 248 -9.75 -14.88 12.22
N LYS A 249 -8.93 -15.92 12.10
CA LYS A 249 -7.66 -16.09 12.81
C LYS A 249 -6.52 -16.26 11.81
N HIS A 250 -5.32 -15.92 12.24
CA HIS A 250 -4.14 -16.13 11.41
C HIS A 250 -3.87 -17.62 11.16
N PRO A 251 -3.67 -18.08 9.92
CA PRO A 251 -3.62 -19.51 9.58
C PRO A 251 -2.43 -20.25 10.17
N LEU A 252 -1.33 -19.56 10.52
CA LEU A 252 -0.14 -20.19 11.08
C LEU A 252 -0.07 -20.06 12.61
N THR A 253 -0.38 -18.88 13.15
CA THR A 253 -0.24 -18.61 14.59
C THR A 253 -1.50 -18.89 15.38
N ASN A 254 -2.66 -19.01 14.70
CA ASN A 254 -3.99 -19.12 15.30
C ASN A 254 -4.40 -17.89 16.15
N GLU A 255 -3.65 -16.78 16.05
CA GLU A 255 -3.98 -15.52 16.69
C GLU A 255 -5.23 -14.88 16.08
N GLN A 256 -6.08 -14.28 16.93
CA GLN A 256 -7.34 -13.66 16.51
C GLN A 256 -7.09 -12.38 15.72
N ILE A 257 -7.59 -12.31 14.48
CA ILE A 257 -7.53 -11.11 13.62
C ILE A 257 -8.85 -10.34 13.69
N LEU A 258 -9.98 -11.03 13.48
CA LEU A 258 -11.29 -10.38 13.57
C LEU A 258 -11.50 -9.87 15.01
N TRP A 259 -11.95 -8.64 15.15
CA TRP A 259 -12.09 -7.92 16.43
C TRP A 259 -10.77 -7.54 17.10
N PHE A 260 -9.64 -7.77 16.45
CA PHE A 260 -8.36 -7.27 16.98
C PHE A 260 -8.40 -5.73 17.02
N LYS A 261 -8.07 -5.18 18.18
CA LYS A 261 -7.99 -3.72 18.38
C LYS A 261 -6.55 -3.27 18.22
N ILE A 262 -6.30 -2.41 17.24
CA ILE A 262 -4.97 -1.82 17.04
C ILE A 262 -4.57 -1.02 18.28
N PRO A 263 -3.44 -1.37 18.93
CA PRO A 263 -2.98 -0.64 20.12
C PRO A 263 -2.70 0.84 19.77
N LYS A 264 -2.92 1.72 20.72
CA LYS A 264 -2.62 3.16 20.60
C LYS A 264 -3.20 3.85 19.34
N TRP A 265 -4.32 3.36 18.82
CA TRP A 265 -4.93 3.85 17.58
C TRP A 265 -5.09 5.38 17.48
N PRO A 266 -5.57 6.10 18.51
CA PRO A 266 -5.65 7.56 18.47
C PRO A 266 -4.28 8.25 18.29
N ARG A 267 -3.20 7.64 18.81
CA ARG A 267 -1.83 8.15 18.66
C ARG A 267 -1.34 7.96 17.22
N ILE A 268 -1.61 6.79 16.63
CA ILE A 268 -1.30 6.48 15.23
C ILE A 268 -2.02 7.46 14.30
N LYS A 269 -3.30 7.72 14.52
CA LYS A 269 -4.07 8.70 13.71
C LYS A 269 -3.41 10.09 13.74
N ARG A 270 -3.08 10.61 14.92
CA ARG A 270 -2.40 11.91 15.05
C ARG A 270 -1.05 11.93 14.37
N PHE A 271 -0.27 10.88 14.55
CA PHE A 271 1.06 10.73 13.95
C PHE A 271 0.99 10.80 12.42
N VAL A 272 0.13 10.02 11.78
CA VAL A 272 -0.02 10.02 10.32
C VAL A 272 -0.55 11.35 9.80
N THR A 273 -1.51 11.96 10.50
CA THR A 273 -2.04 13.29 10.13
C THR A 273 -0.94 14.36 10.20
N GLN A 274 -0.01 14.27 11.15
CA GLN A 274 1.14 15.17 11.24
C GLN A 274 2.14 14.91 10.11
N ALA A 275 2.46 13.64 9.83
CA ALA A 275 3.35 13.28 8.73
C ALA A 275 2.80 13.76 7.36
N ALA A 276 1.50 13.65 7.14
CA ALA A 276 0.85 14.11 5.92
C ALA A 276 0.92 15.63 5.68
N LYS A 277 1.26 16.42 6.70
CA LYS A 277 1.48 17.88 6.59
C LYS A 277 2.88 18.26 6.15
N GLU A 278 3.85 17.33 6.15
CA GLU A 278 5.24 17.64 5.79
C GLU A 278 5.42 17.94 4.29
N VAL A 279 4.56 17.35 3.44
CA VAL A 279 4.55 17.60 2.00
C VAL A 279 3.08 17.77 1.58
N PRO A 280 2.48 18.94 1.86
CA PRO A 280 1.06 19.20 1.59
C PRO A 280 0.71 19.23 0.10
N GLU A 281 1.72 19.34 -0.78
CA GLU A 281 1.59 19.27 -2.23
C GLU A 281 1.30 17.86 -2.74
N VAL A 282 1.53 16.83 -1.91
CA VAL A 282 1.17 15.43 -2.18
C VAL A 282 0.08 15.04 -1.19
N GLY A 283 -1.16 15.36 -1.56
CA GLY A 283 -2.31 15.23 -0.65
C GLY A 283 -2.92 13.83 -0.60
N TYR A 284 -2.61 12.94 -1.54
CA TYR A 284 -3.12 11.56 -1.57
C TYR A 284 -1.98 10.56 -1.42
N VAL A 285 -1.81 10.03 -0.21
CA VAL A 285 -0.67 9.20 0.16
C VAL A 285 -1.13 7.94 0.90
N GLY A 286 -0.52 6.81 0.56
CA GLY A 286 -0.60 5.56 1.34
C GLY A 286 0.64 5.42 2.23
N TRP A 287 0.44 5.45 3.54
CA TRP A 287 1.49 5.35 4.56
C TRP A 287 1.59 3.92 5.07
N ASP A 288 2.80 3.37 5.10
CA ASP A 288 3.09 2.13 5.82
C ASP A 288 3.67 2.50 7.19
N VAL A 289 2.89 2.23 8.21
CA VAL A 289 3.19 2.58 9.61
C VAL A 289 3.48 1.31 10.39
N CYS A 290 4.59 1.30 11.10
CA CYS A 290 4.87 0.31 12.13
C CYS A 290 4.56 0.92 13.51
N LEU A 291 3.97 0.14 14.39
CA LEU A 291 3.82 0.51 15.80
C LEU A 291 4.92 -0.17 16.62
N GLY A 292 5.89 0.60 17.08
CA GLY A 292 6.87 0.14 18.06
C GLY A 292 6.30 0.08 19.48
N GLU A 293 7.10 -0.39 20.43
CA GLU A 293 6.68 -0.51 21.84
C GLU A 293 6.16 0.81 22.43
N LYS A 294 6.74 1.93 22.04
CA LYS A 294 6.33 3.25 22.57
C LYS A 294 5.55 4.05 21.56
N ASP A 295 6.06 4.19 20.37
CA ASP A 295 5.62 5.13 19.35
C ASP A 295 5.43 4.48 17.98
N PRO A 296 4.47 4.98 17.17
CA PRO A 296 4.39 4.64 15.76
C PRO A 296 5.55 5.31 14.98
N PHE A 297 5.98 4.67 13.90
CA PHE A 297 6.95 5.22 12.98
C PHE A 297 6.65 4.80 11.53
N LEU A 298 7.17 5.59 10.56
CA LEU A 298 6.99 5.31 9.15
C LEU A 298 7.98 4.25 8.67
N ILE A 299 7.48 3.33 7.85
CA ILE A 299 8.30 2.45 7.02
C ILE A 299 8.51 3.09 5.65
N GLU A 300 7.43 3.52 4.99
CA GLU A 300 7.43 4.20 3.70
C GLU A 300 6.13 4.99 3.47
N GLY A 301 6.12 5.82 2.43
CA GLY A 301 4.94 6.47 1.90
C GLY A 301 4.86 6.25 0.39
N ASN A 302 3.64 6.12 -0.13
CA ASN A 302 3.37 5.90 -1.55
C ASN A 302 2.45 6.99 -2.09
N GLU A 303 2.93 7.76 -3.07
CA GLU A 303 2.20 8.84 -3.75
C GLU A 303 1.15 8.33 -4.74
N PHE A 304 1.14 7.03 -4.98
CA PHE A 304 0.16 6.35 -5.80
C PHE A 304 -0.45 5.17 -5.02
N PRO A 305 -1.30 5.42 -4.00
CA PRO A 305 -1.91 4.36 -3.22
C PRO A 305 -2.69 3.41 -4.10
N GLY A 306 -2.61 2.11 -3.82
CA GLY A 306 -3.53 1.13 -4.41
C GLY A 306 -4.98 1.49 -4.04
N HIS A 307 -5.93 1.09 -4.89
CA HIS A 307 -7.36 1.37 -4.66
C HIS A 307 -8.18 0.10 -4.44
N ASP A 308 -7.56 -1.05 -4.63
CA ASP A 308 -8.23 -2.35 -4.68
C ASP A 308 -8.44 -2.97 -3.29
N LEU A 309 -7.39 -3.11 -2.49
CA LEU A 309 -7.44 -3.84 -1.21
C LEU A 309 -8.43 -3.29 -0.18
N TYR A 310 -8.83 -2.04 -0.32
CA TYR A 310 -9.67 -1.36 0.68
C TYR A 310 -11.17 -1.59 0.49
N GLN A 311 -11.59 -2.12 -0.65
CA GLN A 311 -13.00 -2.23 -1.04
C GLN A 311 -13.30 -3.55 -1.77
N LEU A 312 -12.61 -4.62 -1.37
CA LEU A 312 -12.88 -5.96 -1.88
C LEU A 312 -14.31 -6.42 -1.50
N PRO A 313 -14.95 -7.31 -2.27
CA PRO A 313 -16.34 -7.73 -2.02
C PRO A 313 -16.66 -8.10 -0.57
N PRO A 314 -15.82 -8.88 0.15
CA PRO A 314 -16.09 -9.23 1.55
C PRO A 314 -15.98 -8.05 2.53
N HIS A 315 -15.37 -6.94 2.11
CA HIS A 315 -15.10 -5.76 2.94
C HIS A 315 -16.06 -4.59 2.66
N ARG A 316 -17.15 -4.85 1.94
CA ARG A 316 -18.15 -3.83 1.59
C ARG A 316 -19.48 -4.12 2.24
N THR A 317 -19.92 -3.27 3.13
CA THR A 317 -21.29 -3.34 3.68
C THR A 317 -22.28 -3.00 2.58
N ASN A 318 -23.25 -3.89 2.33
CA ASN A 318 -24.30 -3.71 1.32
C ASN A 318 -23.75 -3.43 -0.11
N GLY A 319 -22.54 -3.87 -0.42
CA GLY A 319 -21.91 -3.64 -1.72
C GLY A 319 -21.42 -2.20 -1.97
N ILE A 320 -21.48 -1.34 -0.95
CA ILE A 320 -21.07 0.07 -1.06
C ILE A 320 -19.55 0.19 -0.98
N GLY A 321 -18.96 0.84 -1.99
CA GLY A 321 -17.52 1.12 -2.05
C GLY A 321 -17.11 2.36 -1.26
N LEU A 322 -15.86 2.77 -1.44
CA LEU A 322 -15.25 3.85 -0.64
C LEU A 322 -15.41 5.25 -1.22
N LEU A 323 -15.86 5.38 -2.48
CA LEU A 323 -15.92 6.71 -3.13
C LEU A 323 -16.71 7.75 -2.32
N PRO A 324 -17.86 7.45 -1.69
CA PRO A 324 -18.58 8.45 -0.89
C PRO A 324 -17.76 9.01 0.28
N ARG A 325 -16.90 8.19 0.89
CA ARG A 325 -15.99 8.65 1.96
C ARG A 325 -14.93 9.61 1.42
N PHE A 326 -14.39 9.32 0.24
CA PHE A 326 -13.43 10.19 -0.42
C PHE A 326 -14.08 11.50 -0.87
N GLU A 327 -15.28 11.43 -1.45
CA GLU A 327 -16.04 12.62 -1.87
C GLU A 327 -16.35 13.54 -0.69
N LYS A 328 -16.65 12.99 0.49
CA LYS A 328 -16.82 13.80 1.71
C LYS A 328 -15.59 14.66 1.97
N VAL A 329 -14.39 14.07 1.99
CA VAL A 329 -13.13 14.80 2.19
C VAL A 329 -12.84 15.78 1.05
N MET A 330 -13.10 15.39 -0.19
CA MET A 330 -12.92 16.26 -1.36
C MET A 330 -13.83 17.48 -1.33
N ASN A 331 -15.04 17.37 -0.76
CA ASN A 331 -16.01 18.47 -0.66
C ASN A 331 -15.76 19.36 0.56
N GLU A 332 -15.17 18.83 1.64
CA GLU A 332 -14.76 19.63 2.82
C GLU A 332 -13.52 20.49 2.52
N GLY A 333 -12.64 20.03 1.65
CA GLY A 333 -11.48 20.78 1.16
C GLY A 333 -11.83 21.63 -0.05
N LYS A 334 -12.58 22.71 0.14
CA LYS A 334 -12.86 23.70 -0.91
C LYS A 334 -11.61 24.53 -1.26
N ASP A 335 -10.58 23.91 -1.83
CA ASP A 335 -9.53 24.61 -2.52
C ASP A 335 -9.34 23.94 -3.89
N ASP A 336 -9.64 24.67 -4.96
CA ASP A 336 -9.42 24.29 -6.36
C ASP A 336 -7.91 24.25 -6.67
N LYS A 337 -7.22 23.32 -6.06
CA LYS A 337 -5.82 23.03 -6.43
C LYS A 337 -5.83 22.15 -7.68
N GLU A 338 -5.94 22.76 -8.84
CA GLU A 338 -5.56 22.12 -10.10
C GLU A 338 -4.05 22.32 -10.30
N TRP A 339 -3.30 21.21 -10.16
CA TRP A 339 -1.91 21.16 -10.62
C TRP A 339 -1.92 21.05 -12.15
N LYS A 340 -1.30 22.01 -12.85
CA LYS A 340 -1.22 22.07 -14.31
C LYS A 340 -0.33 20.97 -14.88
#